data_151c63d77924c644fdf34c628a146db3
#
_entry.id   151c63d77924c644fdf34c628a146db3
#
_cell.length_a   1.000
_cell.length_b   1.000
_cell.length_c   1.000
_cell.angle_alpha   90.00
_cell.angle_beta   90.00
_cell.angle_gamma   90.00
#
_symmetry.space_group_name_H-M   'P 1'
#
loop_
_entity.id
_entity.type
_entity.pdbx_description
1 polymer ?
#
loop_
_entity_poly.entity_id
_entity_poly.type
_entity_poly.pdbx_seq_one_letter_code
_entity_poly.pdbx_strand_id
1 'polypeptide(L)'
;MSGKVKPIPDGYEGATPYLIIKGAAKALDFYKKGFGATEIMRIPPSGGTVGHAEIKIGEAIIMLADEFHALNHRSPQALGGTPVSIMVYVPDVDTFVKRAVAAGAKVLTPVENKFYGDRAGSLEDPFGHQWHFSTHVEDVPPDEMAKRAEAFMRKQGG
;
A
#
# COMPACT_ATOMS: atom_id res chain seq x y z
N MET A 1 -16.40 -12.82 -34.05
CA MET A 1 -14.98 -12.47 -34.27
C MET A 1 -14.35 -12.27 -32.90
N SER A 2 -13.52 -13.22 -32.44
CA SER A 2 -12.80 -13.04 -31.18
C SER A 2 -11.73 -11.97 -31.40
N GLY A 3 -11.91 -10.80 -30.78
CA GLY A 3 -10.86 -9.79 -30.73
C GLY A 3 -9.57 -10.42 -30.19
N LYS A 4 -8.42 -10.02 -30.75
CA LYS A 4 -7.11 -10.53 -30.34
C LYS A 4 -6.93 -10.20 -28.84
N VAL A 5 -6.85 -11.22 -27.99
CA VAL A 5 -6.66 -11.06 -26.54
C VAL A 5 -5.33 -10.34 -26.30
N LYS A 6 -5.35 -9.28 -25.51
CA LYS A 6 -4.13 -8.59 -25.07
C LYS A 6 -3.40 -9.47 -24.05
N PRO A 7 -2.10 -9.76 -24.24
CA PRO A 7 -1.35 -10.60 -23.28
C PRO A 7 -1.12 -9.88 -21.93
N ILE A 8 -1.14 -8.55 -21.92
CA ILE A 8 -1.13 -7.72 -20.70
C ILE A 8 -2.47 -7.00 -20.64
N PRO A 9 -3.31 -7.26 -19.63
CA PRO A 9 -4.58 -6.56 -19.47
C PRO A 9 -4.38 -5.07 -19.20
N ASP A 10 -5.33 -4.25 -19.61
CA ASP A 10 -5.27 -2.81 -19.35
C ASP A 10 -5.28 -2.54 -17.83
N GLY A 11 -4.34 -1.68 -17.38
CA GLY A 11 -4.16 -1.35 -15.97
C GLY A 11 -3.19 -2.27 -15.20
N TYR A 12 -2.61 -3.28 -15.88
CA TYR A 12 -1.66 -4.23 -15.26
C TYR A 12 -0.27 -4.15 -15.90
N GLU A 13 0.08 -2.99 -16.42
CA GLU A 13 1.39 -2.73 -17.04
C GLU A 13 2.47 -2.49 -15.98
N GLY A 14 2.93 -3.45 -15.31
CA GLY A 14 3.95 -3.32 -14.27
C GLY A 14 3.79 -4.36 -13.19
N ALA A 15 4.40 -4.11 -12.05
CA ALA A 15 4.25 -4.99 -10.90
C ALA A 15 2.95 -4.69 -10.14
N THR A 16 2.14 -5.71 -9.92
CA THR A 16 0.93 -5.62 -9.11
C THR A 16 1.18 -6.33 -7.78
N PRO A 17 1.11 -5.62 -6.63
CA PRO A 17 1.21 -6.25 -5.33
C PRO A 17 0.08 -7.28 -5.14
N TYR A 18 0.44 -8.42 -4.57
CA TYR A 18 -0.53 -9.46 -4.19
C TYR A 18 -0.41 -9.72 -2.69
N LEU A 19 -1.41 -9.33 -1.92
CA LEU A 19 -1.41 -9.41 -0.45
C LEU A 19 -2.10 -10.69 0.01
N ILE A 20 -1.44 -11.44 0.87
CA ILE A 20 -2.08 -12.55 1.59
C ILE A 20 -2.47 -12.02 2.97
N ILE A 21 -3.74 -12.19 3.32
CA ILE A 21 -4.35 -11.54 4.47
C ILE A 21 -5.14 -12.56 5.29
N LYS A 22 -5.00 -12.51 6.59
CA LYS A 22 -5.89 -13.24 7.48
C LYS A 22 -7.17 -12.40 7.70
N GLY A 23 -8.25 -12.77 7.01
CA GLY A 23 -9.51 -12.03 7.03
C GLY A 23 -9.63 -11.00 5.91
N ALA A 24 -9.42 -11.42 4.66
CA ALA A 24 -9.42 -10.56 3.49
C ALA A 24 -10.75 -9.80 3.29
N ALA A 25 -11.89 -10.36 3.66
CA ALA A 25 -13.18 -9.65 3.61
C ALA A 25 -13.16 -8.39 4.49
N LYS A 26 -12.65 -8.49 5.72
CA LYS A 26 -12.48 -7.33 6.62
C LYS A 26 -11.44 -6.35 6.09
N ALA A 27 -10.40 -6.85 5.43
CA ALA A 27 -9.39 -6.00 4.81
C ALA A 27 -9.98 -5.16 3.68
N LEU A 28 -10.84 -5.72 2.85
CA LEU A 28 -11.56 -4.98 1.81
C LEU A 28 -12.37 -3.82 2.41
N ASP A 29 -13.08 -4.06 3.52
CA ASP A 29 -13.83 -3.02 4.21
C ASP A 29 -12.92 -1.92 4.78
N PHE A 30 -11.79 -2.32 5.38
CA PHE A 30 -10.78 -1.39 5.87
C PHE A 30 -10.20 -0.54 4.73
N TYR A 31 -9.76 -1.15 3.63
CA TYR A 31 -9.16 -0.41 2.51
C TYR A 31 -10.14 0.56 1.85
N LYS A 32 -11.41 0.18 1.72
CA LYS A 32 -12.46 1.09 1.27
C LYS A 32 -12.64 2.28 2.21
N LYS A 33 -12.74 2.03 3.49
CA LYS A 33 -12.98 3.05 4.52
C LYS A 33 -11.74 3.91 4.77
N GLY A 34 -10.59 3.29 4.98
CA GLY A 34 -9.36 3.93 5.41
C GLY A 34 -8.53 4.51 4.27
N PHE A 35 -8.40 3.80 3.17
CA PHE A 35 -7.57 4.20 2.03
C PHE A 35 -8.37 4.75 0.85
N GLY A 36 -9.70 4.76 0.93
CA GLY A 36 -10.54 5.19 -0.18
C GLY A 36 -10.48 4.27 -1.39
N ALA A 37 -10.14 3.00 -1.17
CA ALA A 37 -10.05 2.01 -2.21
C ALA A 37 -11.40 1.73 -2.86
N THR A 38 -11.38 1.45 -4.16
CA THR A 38 -12.53 0.91 -4.90
C THR A 38 -12.31 -0.57 -5.11
N GLU A 39 -13.29 -1.39 -4.75
CA GLU A 39 -13.29 -2.83 -5.04
C GLU A 39 -13.59 -3.03 -6.53
N ILE A 40 -12.68 -3.69 -7.25
CA ILE A 40 -12.81 -4.01 -8.68
C ILE A 40 -13.56 -5.32 -8.84
N MET A 41 -13.13 -6.33 -8.10
CA MET A 41 -13.74 -7.67 -8.14
C MET A 41 -13.43 -8.45 -6.86
N ARG A 42 -14.23 -9.50 -6.64
CA ARG A 42 -14.07 -10.48 -5.56
C ARG A 42 -14.56 -11.84 -6.00
N ILE A 43 -13.83 -12.88 -5.62
CA ILE A 43 -14.20 -14.29 -5.84
C ILE A 43 -14.11 -15.04 -4.50
N PRO A 44 -15.20 -15.64 -4.00
CA PRO A 44 -16.58 -15.51 -4.49
C PRO A 44 -17.15 -14.10 -4.26
N PRO A 45 -18.19 -13.69 -5.00
CA PRO A 45 -18.75 -12.33 -4.91
C PRO A 45 -19.31 -11.95 -3.54
N SER A 46 -19.66 -12.92 -2.70
CA SER A 46 -20.24 -12.69 -1.38
C SER A 46 -19.91 -13.83 -0.42
N GLY A 47 -19.81 -13.45 0.86
CA GLY A 47 -19.66 -14.37 1.99
C GLY A 47 -18.29 -15.05 2.09
N GLY A 48 -17.99 -15.59 3.26
CA GLY A 48 -16.90 -16.53 3.49
C GLY A 48 -15.48 -16.04 3.21
N THR A 49 -14.63 -17.00 2.89
CA THR A 49 -13.21 -16.83 2.55
C THR A 49 -13.07 -16.21 1.17
N VAL A 50 -12.24 -15.18 1.05
CA VAL A 50 -11.93 -14.51 -0.21
C VAL A 50 -10.78 -15.25 -0.89
N GLY A 51 -11.07 -15.97 -1.97
CA GLY A 51 -10.06 -16.67 -2.76
C GLY A 51 -9.23 -15.73 -3.63
N HIS A 52 -9.82 -14.63 -4.08
CA HIS A 52 -9.16 -13.55 -4.81
C HIS A 52 -10.00 -12.27 -4.76
N ALA A 53 -9.36 -11.15 -4.64
CA ALA A 53 -9.99 -9.84 -4.82
C ALA A 53 -9.00 -8.82 -5.37
N GLU A 54 -9.53 -7.79 -5.99
CA GLU A 54 -8.76 -6.67 -6.52
C GLU A 54 -9.39 -5.36 -6.08
N ILE A 55 -8.52 -4.46 -5.65
CA ILE A 55 -8.89 -3.09 -5.27
C ILE A 55 -8.04 -2.09 -6.03
N LYS A 56 -8.54 -0.87 -6.15
CA LYS A 56 -7.82 0.25 -6.73
C LYS A 56 -7.66 1.36 -5.68
N ILE A 57 -6.42 1.81 -5.47
CA ILE A 57 -6.07 2.94 -4.61
C ILE A 57 -5.40 3.99 -5.51
N GLY A 58 -6.05 5.13 -5.73
CA GLY A 58 -5.64 6.03 -6.82
C GLY A 58 -5.68 5.28 -8.15
N GLU A 59 -4.54 5.21 -8.86
CA GLU A 59 -4.41 4.41 -10.09
C GLU A 59 -3.79 3.02 -9.85
N ALA A 60 -3.31 2.73 -8.64
CA ALA A 60 -2.65 1.47 -8.32
C ALA A 60 -3.67 0.34 -8.09
N ILE A 61 -3.49 -0.78 -8.80
CA ILE A 61 -4.24 -2.01 -8.56
C ILE A 61 -3.49 -2.87 -7.56
N ILE A 62 -4.20 -3.36 -6.56
CA ILE A 62 -3.70 -4.26 -5.52
C ILE A 62 -4.58 -5.51 -5.53
N MET A 63 -3.95 -6.66 -5.64
CA MET A 63 -4.59 -7.97 -5.50
C MET A 63 -4.51 -8.44 -4.05
N LEU A 64 -5.49 -9.20 -3.59
CA LEU A 64 -5.45 -9.80 -2.26
C LEU A 64 -6.28 -11.08 -2.17
N ALA A 65 -5.94 -11.93 -1.23
CA ALA A 65 -6.64 -13.16 -0.92
C ALA A 65 -6.50 -13.51 0.57
N ASP A 66 -7.38 -14.35 1.06
CA ASP A 66 -7.20 -15.00 2.35
C ASP A 66 -6.02 -15.99 2.33
N GLU A 67 -5.54 -16.36 3.51
CA GLU A 67 -4.52 -17.40 3.67
C GLU A 67 -4.98 -18.71 3.05
N PHE A 68 -4.05 -19.40 2.40
CA PHE A 68 -4.26 -20.76 1.87
C PHE A 68 -3.01 -21.59 2.10
N HIS A 69 -2.98 -22.29 3.22
CA HIS A 69 -1.77 -22.99 3.70
C HIS A 69 -1.28 -24.07 2.75
N ALA A 70 -2.18 -24.73 2.00
CA ALA A 70 -1.80 -25.74 1.02
C ALA A 70 -0.93 -25.18 -0.13
N LEU A 71 -1.06 -23.88 -0.44
CA LEU A 71 -0.22 -23.15 -1.40
C LEU A 71 0.84 -22.30 -0.75
N ASN A 72 1.09 -22.46 0.56
CA ASN A 72 1.99 -21.64 1.37
C ASN A 72 1.68 -20.13 1.33
N HIS A 73 0.43 -19.78 1.10
CA HIS A 73 -0.06 -18.40 1.20
C HIS A 73 -0.27 -18.04 2.67
N ARG A 74 0.65 -17.27 3.23
CA ARG A 74 0.66 -16.87 4.65
C ARG A 74 0.61 -15.37 4.79
N SER A 75 -0.18 -14.89 5.76
CA SER A 75 -0.26 -13.48 6.10
C SER A 75 0.97 -12.99 6.87
N PRO A 76 1.20 -11.67 6.98
CA PRO A 76 2.22 -11.12 7.86
C PRO A 76 2.07 -11.58 9.31
N GLN A 77 0.85 -11.74 9.80
CA GLN A 77 0.57 -12.25 11.15
C GLN A 77 1.07 -13.69 11.34
N ALA A 78 0.87 -14.55 10.35
CA ALA A 78 1.34 -15.93 10.38
C ALA A 78 2.87 -16.06 10.25
N LEU A 79 3.53 -15.08 9.61
CA LEU A 79 4.99 -15.05 9.41
C LEU A 79 5.71 -14.26 10.51
N GLY A 80 5.00 -13.49 11.34
CA GLY A 80 5.58 -12.61 12.35
C GLY A 80 6.04 -11.26 11.80
N GLY A 81 5.62 -10.86 10.60
CA GLY A 81 5.93 -9.58 9.99
C GLY A 81 6.03 -9.65 8.46
N THR A 82 6.44 -8.55 7.85
CA THR A 82 6.67 -8.44 6.41
C THR A 82 7.91 -7.61 6.12
N PRO A 83 8.80 -8.02 5.19
CA PRO A 83 9.93 -7.20 4.74
C PRO A 83 9.54 -6.23 3.62
N VAL A 84 8.31 -6.33 3.10
CA VAL A 84 7.82 -5.52 1.99
C VAL A 84 6.91 -4.42 2.50
N SER A 85 7.11 -3.21 2.01
CA SER A 85 6.18 -2.09 2.15
C SER A 85 5.71 -1.60 0.78
N ILE A 86 4.49 -1.08 0.73
CA ILE A 86 3.90 -0.56 -0.50
C ILE A 86 3.87 0.96 -0.42
N MET A 87 4.45 1.62 -1.42
CA MET A 87 4.49 3.07 -1.52
C MET A 87 3.39 3.57 -2.45
N VAL A 88 2.61 4.53 -1.98
CA VAL A 88 1.54 5.17 -2.78
C VAL A 88 1.64 6.69 -2.63
N TYR A 89 1.68 7.39 -3.75
CA TYR A 89 1.51 8.85 -3.77
C TYR A 89 0.03 9.22 -3.73
N VAL A 90 -0.29 10.19 -2.87
CA VAL A 90 -1.64 10.72 -2.68
C VAL A 90 -1.61 12.26 -2.73
N PRO A 91 -2.71 12.90 -3.13
CA PRO A 91 -2.75 14.37 -3.24
C PRO A 91 -2.55 15.10 -1.90
N ASP A 92 -3.01 14.53 -0.79
CA ASP A 92 -2.92 15.09 0.56
C ASP A 92 -2.68 13.97 1.57
N VAL A 93 -1.40 13.76 1.92
CA VAL A 93 -1.00 12.69 2.83
C VAL A 93 -1.49 12.91 4.27
N ASP A 94 -1.62 14.15 4.73
CA ASP A 94 -2.10 14.43 6.08
C ASP A 94 -3.56 14.01 6.26
N THR A 95 -4.42 14.39 5.33
CA THR A 95 -5.83 13.99 5.34
C THR A 95 -5.97 12.48 5.13
N PHE A 96 -5.17 11.90 4.24
CA PHE A 96 -5.19 10.45 3.97
C PHE A 96 -4.82 9.63 5.22
N VAL A 97 -3.71 9.98 5.89
CA VAL A 97 -3.24 9.28 7.08
C VAL A 97 -4.23 9.42 8.25
N LYS A 98 -4.81 10.61 8.46
CA LYS A 98 -5.87 10.80 9.48
C LYS A 98 -7.05 9.86 9.25
N ARG A 99 -7.50 9.73 8.01
CA ARG A 99 -8.59 8.83 7.62
C ARG A 99 -8.22 7.36 7.86
N ALA A 100 -7.02 6.95 7.46
CA ALA A 100 -6.52 5.59 7.64
C ALA A 100 -6.43 5.21 9.13
N VAL A 101 -5.91 6.10 9.97
CA VAL A 101 -5.82 5.92 11.42
C VAL A 101 -7.22 5.83 12.05
N ALA A 102 -8.15 6.68 11.64
CA ALA A 102 -9.53 6.60 12.11
C ALA A 102 -10.22 5.28 11.72
N ALA A 103 -9.78 4.64 10.65
CA ALA A 103 -10.26 3.32 10.23
C ALA A 103 -9.56 2.14 10.94
N GLY A 104 -8.45 2.38 11.64
CA GLY A 104 -7.74 1.37 12.43
C GLY A 104 -6.27 1.14 12.06
N ALA A 105 -5.68 1.91 11.16
CA ALA A 105 -4.25 1.83 10.86
C ALA A 105 -3.41 2.36 12.04
N LYS A 106 -2.22 1.78 12.20
CA LYS A 106 -1.23 2.20 13.19
C LYS A 106 -0.13 3.03 12.50
N VAL A 107 0.20 4.18 13.06
CA VAL A 107 1.32 4.99 12.59
C VAL A 107 2.64 4.32 12.97
N LEU A 108 3.49 4.04 11.98
CA LEU A 108 4.88 3.59 12.17
C LEU A 108 5.84 4.78 12.17
N THR A 109 5.70 5.68 11.19
CA THR A 109 6.39 6.96 11.14
C THR A 109 5.40 8.09 10.94
N PRO A 110 5.44 9.17 11.72
CA PRO A 110 4.53 10.29 11.55
C PRO A 110 4.74 10.98 10.19
N VAL A 111 3.69 11.68 9.73
CA VAL A 111 3.78 12.48 8.50
C VAL A 111 4.67 13.69 8.75
N GLU A 112 5.74 13.82 7.99
CA GLU A 112 6.69 14.93 8.05
C GLU A 112 7.30 15.23 6.69
N ASN A 113 7.86 16.41 6.51
CA ASN A 113 8.61 16.75 5.31
C ASN A 113 9.95 16.02 5.30
N LYS A 114 10.23 15.34 4.20
CA LYS A 114 11.47 14.60 3.97
C LYS A 114 12.45 15.43 3.18
N PHE A 115 13.74 15.21 3.38
CA PHE A 115 14.80 15.98 2.74
C PHE A 115 14.78 15.89 1.21
N TYR A 116 14.17 14.84 0.67
CA TYR A 116 14.09 14.56 -0.77
C TYR A 116 12.86 15.18 -1.48
N GLY A 117 12.09 16.01 -0.79
CA GLY A 117 11.03 16.80 -1.39
C GLY A 117 9.62 16.22 -1.27
N ASP A 118 9.44 15.18 -0.48
CA ASP A 118 8.13 14.62 -0.17
C ASP A 118 7.69 14.95 1.26
N ARG A 119 6.40 15.06 1.44
CA ARG A 119 5.76 14.96 2.74
C ARG A 119 5.21 13.55 2.89
N ALA A 120 5.73 12.77 3.84
CA ALA A 120 5.52 11.33 3.89
C ALA A 120 5.38 10.79 5.31
N GLY A 121 4.60 9.71 5.44
CA GLY A 121 4.48 8.92 6.65
C GLY A 121 4.29 7.44 6.33
N SER A 122 4.44 6.58 7.33
CA SER A 122 4.22 5.15 7.16
C SER A 122 3.23 4.59 8.18
N LEU A 123 2.46 3.63 7.73
CA LEU A 123 1.41 2.97 8.49
C LEU A 123 1.56 1.45 8.42
N GLU A 124 1.08 0.79 9.46
CA GLU A 124 0.75 -0.63 9.42
C GLU A 124 -0.77 -0.76 9.41
N ASP A 125 -1.29 -1.53 8.47
CA ASP A 125 -2.72 -1.82 8.45
C ASP A 125 -3.09 -2.84 9.53
N PRO A 126 -4.39 -3.05 9.84
CA PRO A 126 -4.82 -4.00 10.87
C PRO A 126 -4.46 -5.47 10.58
N PHE A 127 -3.92 -5.75 9.39
CA PHE A 127 -3.57 -7.09 8.90
C PHE A 127 -2.06 -7.33 8.83
N GLY A 128 -1.26 -6.33 9.25
CA GLY A 128 0.19 -6.43 9.34
C GLY A 128 0.96 -6.02 8.09
N HIS A 129 0.29 -5.58 7.03
CA HIS A 129 0.96 -5.02 5.86
C HIS A 129 1.40 -3.57 6.12
N GLN A 130 2.58 -3.22 5.60
CA GLN A 130 3.17 -1.91 5.77
C GLN A 130 3.00 -1.05 4.51
N TRP A 131 2.68 0.22 4.74
CA TRP A 131 2.37 1.19 3.71
C TRP A 131 3.13 2.48 3.95
N HIS A 132 3.68 3.06 2.88
CA HIS A 132 4.19 4.43 2.86
C HIS A 132 3.25 5.27 2.01
N PHE A 133 2.86 6.41 2.53
CA PHE A 133 2.06 7.38 1.78
C PHE A 133 2.82 8.69 1.69
N SER A 134 2.82 9.29 0.50
CA SER A 134 3.53 10.54 0.22
C SER A 134 2.69 11.50 -0.60
N THR A 135 2.96 12.77 -0.36
CA THR A 135 2.60 13.86 -1.28
C THR A 135 3.89 14.53 -1.72
N HIS A 136 4.13 14.64 -3.03
CA HIS A 136 5.27 15.37 -3.56
C HIS A 136 5.04 16.87 -3.36
N VAL A 137 5.96 17.56 -2.69
CA VAL A 137 5.81 18.97 -2.27
C VAL A 137 6.93 19.87 -2.76
N GLU A 138 8.03 19.30 -3.26
CA GLU A 138 9.19 20.07 -3.73
C GLU A 138 10.00 19.27 -4.76
N ASP A 139 10.28 19.88 -5.92
CA ASP A 139 11.26 19.36 -6.87
C ASP A 139 12.66 19.71 -6.41
N VAL A 140 13.40 18.75 -5.85
CA VAL A 140 14.76 18.97 -5.33
C VAL A 140 15.79 18.65 -6.43
N PRO A 141 16.62 19.63 -6.87
CA PRO A 141 17.68 19.36 -7.85
C PRO A 141 18.70 18.32 -7.36
N PRO A 142 19.31 17.52 -8.26
CA PRO A 142 20.21 16.42 -7.86
C PRO A 142 21.39 16.82 -6.97
N ASP A 143 22.01 17.98 -7.20
CA ASP A 143 23.11 18.50 -6.40
C ASP A 143 22.67 18.93 -4.99
N GLU A 144 21.50 19.53 -4.88
CA GLU A 144 20.89 19.85 -3.60
C GLU A 144 20.44 18.58 -2.87
N MET A 145 19.91 17.59 -3.58
CA MET A 145 19.54 16.28 -3.03
C MET A 145 20.74 15.61 -2.35
N ALA A 146 21.91 15.61 -3.02
CA ALA A 146 23.13 15.05 -2.45
C ALA A 146 23.55 15.72 -1.15
N LYS A 147 23.52 17.07 -1.09
CA LYS A 147 23.85 17.85 0.12
C LYS A 147 22.90 17.55 1.28
N ARG A 148 21.58 17.49 0.98
CA ARG A 148 20.56 17.19 2.00
C ARG A 148 20.68 15.77 2.51
N ALA A 149 20.99 14.80 1.63
CA ALA A 149 21.24 13.41 2.03
C ALA A 149 22.44 13.29 2.96
N GLU A 150 23.59 13.95 2.65
CA GLU A 150 24.75 13.97 3.52
C GLU A 150 24.44 14.58 4.88
N ALA A 151 23.72 15.71 4.92
CA ALA A 151 23.33 16.37 6.17
C ALA A 151 22.40 15.46 7.01
N PHE A 152 21.49 14.76 6.37
CA PHE A 152 20.61 13.79 7.04
C PHE A 152 21.40 12.62 7.64
N MET A 153 22.31 12.02 6.88
CA MET A 153 23.15 10.89 7.35
C MET A 153 24.03 11.29 8.53
N ARG A 154 24.62 12.50 8.53
CA ARG A 154 25.41 13.02 9.66
C ARG A 154 24.60 13.14 10.95
N LYS A 155 23.31 13.50 10.85
CA LYS A 155 22.41 13.59 12.02
C LYS A 155 21.99 12.23 12.57
N GLN A 156 22.01 11.18 11.75
CA GLN A 156 21.63 9.82 12.17
C GLN A 156 22.81 9.02 12.74
N GLY A 157 24.05 9.41 12.43
CA GLY A 157 25.28 8.70 12.83
C GLY A 157 25.97 9.31 14.07
N GLY A 158 25.33 10.24 14.80
CA GLY A 158 25.85 10.85 16.01
C GLY A 158 25.22 10.28 17.28
#